data_76d7b635677b9c7ce191c0698736540b
#
_entry.id   76d7b635677b9c7ce191c0698736540b
#
_cell.length_a   1.000
_cell.length_b   1.000
_cell.length_c   1.000
_cell.angle_alpha   90.00
_cell.angle_beta   90.00
_cell.angle_gamma   90.00
#
_symmetry.space_group_name_H-M   'P 1'
#
loop_
_entity.id
_entity.type
_entity.pdbx_description
1 polymer ?
#
loop_
_entity_poly.entity_id
_entity_poly.type
_entity_poly.pdbx_seq_one_letter_code
_entity_poly.pdbx_strand_id
1 'polypeptide(L)'
;MRSTMLCLSLIVLLGQEPPKESWSYRSFASDFERVADSTSGLPMTERVRVFRSTFDKLYPSLYAHPDQSRLDGRIEKALTYFPSIRSTYDQVEPKFPEALANAMKEFRGAFPDFTPQMPIYLIHSLGTRDGGTDQVAGRKVMLFGADEIAQFHWDESLQPFIVHELFHIEHSRHFADCDQLWCSLWQEGLATYTASVLTPDASDHQLTLDVPHPIRRDADAHWGSALCWMAEHFDSTNPSEISAGFTGGPKPATYSGDRRLAPLPSRFGYYIGLRVAAQAAKARSLSELDRLDNQAARPVAARALAELMQASHLSCRLPAKQGSITYYAPRSP
;
A
#
# COMPACT_ATOMS: atom_id res chain seq x y z
N MET A 1 58.73 49.53 -13.96
CA MET A 1 58.18 48.20 -14.31
C MET A 1 57.64 47.57 -13.02
N ARG A 2 56.32 47.54 -12.83
CA ARG A 2 55.67 46.90 -11.68
C ARG A 2 55.03 45.60 -12.17
N SER A 3 55.55 44.47 -11.70
CA SER A 3 55.02 43.13 -11.98
C SER A 3 53.83 42.85 -11.06
N THR A 4 52.64 42.66 -11.63
CA THR A 4 51.44 42.29 -10.93
C THR A 4 51.34 40.75 -10.94
N MET A 5 51.44 40.13 -9.77
CA MET A 5 51.32 38.69 -9.57
C MET A 5 49.85 38.35 -9.41
N LEU A 6 49.26 37.61 -10.36
CA LEU A 6 47.90 37.10 -10.32
C LEU A 6 47.88 35.82 -9.48
N CYS A 7 47.26 35.85 -8.28
CA CYS A 7 46.95 34.62 -7.52
C CYS A 7 45.69 33.98 -8.08
N LEU A 8 45.84 32.84 -8.72
CA LEU A 8 44.71 31.97 -9.07
C LEU A 8 44.30 31.15 -7.82
N SER A 9 43.18 31.49 -7.24
CA SER A 9 42.55 30.65 -6.17
C SER A 9 41.84 29.48 -6.80
N LEU A 10 42.35 28.29 -6.57
CA LEU A 10 41.75 27.02 -6.97
C LEU A 10 40.63 26.73 -5.96
N ILE A 11 39.35 26.92 -6.36
CA ILE A 11 38.18 26.47 -5.58
C ILE A 11 38.04 24.96 -5.80
N VAL A 12 38.48 24.20 -4.80
CA VAL A 12 38.20 22.77 -4.74
C VAL A 12 36.72 22.61 -4.33
N LEU A 13 35.87 22.34 -5.29
CA LEU A 13 34.51 21.82 -5.03
C LEU A 13 34.66 20.46 -4.36
N LEU A 14 34.61 20.43 -3.04
CA LEU A 14 34.40 19.19 -2.29
C LEU A 14 33.04 18.64 -2.70
N GLY A 15 33.04 17.63 -3.57
CA GLY A 15 31.87 16.86 -3.89
C GLY A 15 31.29 16.30 -2.57
N GLN A 16 30.10 16.75 -2.19
CA GLN A 16 29.35 16.12 -1.13
C GLN A 16 29.08 14.67 -1.59
N GLU A 17 29.59 13.70 -0.84
CA GLU A 17 29.18 12.31 -1.02
C GLU A 17 27.64 12.27 -0.93
N PRO A 18 26.97 11.55 -1.84
CA PRO A 18 25.53 11.38 -1.73
C PRO A 18 25.21 10.82 -0.35
N PRO A 19 24.13 11.27 0.30
CA PRO A 19 23.75 10.79 1.61
C PRO A 19 23.65 9.26 1.56
N LYS A 20 24.35 8.61 2.49
CA LYS A 20 24.34 7.14 2.63
C LYS A 20 22.90 6.70 2.75
N GLU A 21 22.42 5.86 1.84
CA GLU A 21 21.02 5.41 1.84
C GLU A 21 20.67 4.83 3.22
N SER A 22 19.66 5.38 3.86
CA SER A 22 19.25 5.03 5.22
C SER A 22 18.33 3.81 5.28
N TRP A 23 17.95 3.28 4.11
CA TRP A 23 17.13 2.08 3.99
C TRP A 23 17.98 0.88 3.59
N SER A 24 17.57 -0.29 4.02
CA SER A 24 18.18 -1.55 3.64
C SER A 24 17.11 -2.50 3.09
N TYR A 25 17.46 -3.23 2.05
CA TYR A 25 16.63 -4.33 1.54
C TYR A 25 17.17 -5.68 1.98
N ARG A 26 16.26 -6.58 2.37
CA ARG A 26 16.56 -7.99 2.63
C ARG A 26 15.39 -8.86 2.21
N SER A 27 15.69 -10.00 1.59
CA SER A 27 14.72 -11.04 1.29
C SER A 27 14.79 -12.20 2.29
N PHE A 28 13.63 -12.75 2.62
CA PHE A 28 13.42 -14.00 3.35
C PHE A 28 12.55 -14.97 2.52
N ALA A 29 12.32 -14.67 1.24
CA ALA A 29 11.49 -15.49 0.38
C ALA A 29 12.08 -16.89 0.17
N SER A 30 13.38 -16.98 -0.13
CA SER A 30 14.08 -18.26 -0.26
C SER A 30 14.27 -19.01 1.08
N ASP A 31 14.18 -18.31 2.22
CA ASP A 31 14.16 -18.98 3.54
C ASP A 31 12.84 -19.75 3.73
N PHE A 32 11.71 -19.18 3.31
CA PHE A 32 10.43 -19.88 3.33
C PHE A 32 10.45 -21.12 2.43
N GLU A 33 10.94 -20.97 1.20
CA GLU A 33 11.08 -22.06 0.22
C GLU A 33 11.89 -23.23 0.79
N ARG A 34 13.05 -22.91 1.39
CA ARG A 34 13.89 -23.94 2.05
C ARG A 34 13.15 -24.69 3.15
N VAL A 35 12.37 -24.01 3.97
CA VAL A 35 11.56 -24.64 5.01
C VAL A 35 10.49 -25.53 4.39
N ALA A 36 9.77 -25.03 3.36
CA ALA A 36 8.74 -25.79 2.67
C ALA A 36 9.29 -27.09 2.08
N ASP A 37 10.45 -27.02 1.41
CA ASP A 37 11.10 -28.18 0.78
C ASP A 37 11.67 -29.18 1.78
N SER A 38 12.45 -28.68 2.73
CA SER A 38 13.09 -29.58 3.72
C SER A 38 12.10 -30.29 4.64
N THR A 39 10.87 -29.82 4.71
CA THR A 39 9.82 -30.38 5.55
C THR A 39 8.73 -31.09 4.77
N SER A 40 8.82 -31.18 3.42
CA SER A 40 7.73 -31.68 2.56
C SER A 40 7.23 -33.09 2.90
N GLY A 41 8.11 -33.96 3.42
CA GLY A 41 7.78 -35.33 3.83
C GLY A 41 7.32 -35.48 5.29
N LEU A 42 7.25 -34.37 6.06
CA LEU A 42 6.90 -34.41 7.48
C LEU A 42 5.39 -34.21 7.71
N PRO A 43 4.84 -34.70 8.83
CA PRO A 43 3.49 -34.34 9.25
C PRO A 43 3.33 -32.81 9.38
N MET A 44 2.15 -32.25 9.07
CA MET A 44 1.92 -30.80 9.02
C MET A 44 2.27 -30.10 10.36
N THR A 45 1.92 -30.70 11.49
CA THR A 45 2.28 -30.18 12.82
C THR A 45 3.79 -30.00 13.01
N GLU A 46 4.58 -30.94 12.47
CA GLU A 46 6.03 -30.85 12.50
C GLU A 46 6.56 -29.79 11.54
N ARG A 47 5.97 -29.65 10.36
CA ARG A 47 6.29 -28.59 9.39
C ARG A 47 6.09 -27.20 10.00
N VAL A 48 4.95 -26.98 10.67
CA VAL A 48 4.64 -25.73 11.38
C VAL A 48 5.67 -25.46 12.49
N ARG A 49 6.01 -26.48 13.27
CA ARG A 49 7.03 -26.37 14.33
C ARG A 49 8.40 -25.97 13.76
N VAL A 50 8.83 -26.61 12.67
CA VAL A 50 10.10 -26.29 12.00
C VAL A 50 10.09 -24.88 11.44
N PHE A 51 9.01 -24.47 10.78
CA PHE A 51 8.83 -23.10 10.29
C PHE A 51 9.05 -22.09 11.42
N ARG A 52 8.31 -22.20 12.51
CA ARG A 52 8.41 -21.28 13.66
C ARG A 52 9.82 -21.22 14.22
N SER A 53 10.40 -22.37 14.52
CA SER A 53 11.76 -22.42 15.09
C SER A 53 12.83 -21.86 14.16
N THR A 54 12.63 -21.94 12.85
CA THR A 54 13.53 -21.38 11.85
C THR A 54 13.43 -19.86 11.81
N PHE A 55 12.21 -19.34 11.66
CA PHE A 55 12.02 -17.89 11.54
C PHE A 55 12.24 -17.14 12.86
N ASP A 56 11.97 -17.75 14.02
CA ASP A 56 12.32 -17.18 15.33
C ASP A 56 13.84 -16.99 15.48
N LYS A 57 14.65 -17.82 14.83
CA LYS A 57 16.12 -17.69 14.80
C LYS A 57 16.61 -16.71 13.75
N LEU A 58 16.04 -16.75 12.55
CA LEU A 58 16.45 -15.88 11.42
C LEU A 58 16.09 -14.42 11.67
N TYR A 59 14.87 -14.19 12.15
CA TYR A 59 14.37 -12.86 12.40
C TYR A 59 13.28 -12.87 13.49
N PRO A 60 13.69 -12.73 14.77
CA PRO A 60 12.76 -12.74 15.88
C PRO A 60 11.60 -11.75 15.68
N SER A 61 10.41 -12.19 15.98
CA SER A 61 9.16 -11.42 15.89
C SER A 61 8.65 -11.11 14.46
N LEU A 62 9.29 -11.57 13.38
CA LEU A 62 8.79 -11.34 12.02
C LEU A 62 7.35 -11.87 11.84
N TYR A 63 7.07 -13.05 12.39
CA TYR A 63 5.75 -13.67 12.37
C TYR A 63 5.09 -13.70 13.76
N ALA A 64 5.46 -12.76 14.64
CA ALA A 64 4.83 -12.71 15.96
C ALA A 64 3.32 -12.44 15.84
N HIS A 65 2.52 -13.23 16.52
CA HIS A 65 1.08 -13.08 16.58
C HIS A 65 0.56 -13.43 17.99
N PRO A 66 -0.35 -12.61 18.57
CA PRO A 66 -0.86 -12.89 19.93
C PRO A 66 -1.65 -14.22 19.99
N ASP A 67 -2.38 -14.54 18.93
CA ASP A 67 -3.09 -15.81 18.78
C ASP A 67 -2.19 -16.81 18.02
N GLN A 68 -1.59 -17.72 18.76
CA GLN A 68 -0.67 -18.74 18.22
C GLN A 68 -1.39 -19.77 17.34
N SER A 69 -2.65 -20.13 17.68
CA SER A 69 -3.44 -21.06 16.87
C SER A 69 -3.76 -20.48 15.50
N ARG A 70 -4.07 -19.18 15.46
CA ARG A 70 -4.29 -18.45 14.19
C ARG A 70 -3.01 -18.38 13.35
N LEU A 71 -1.87 -18.17 13.98
CA LEU A 71 -0.58 -18.19 13.28
C LEU A 71 -0.31 -19.58 12.69
N ASP A 72 -0.46 -20.63 13.49
CA ASP A 72 -0.23 -22.01 13.05
C ASP A 72 -1.14 -22.35 11.85
N GLY A 73 -2.41 -21.99 11.90
CA GLY A 73 -3.33 -22.18 10.78
C GLY A 73 -2.96 -21.41 9.51
N ARG A 74 -2.33 -20.21 9.63
CA ARG A 74 -1.80 -19.47 8.48
C ARG A 74 -0.56 -20.17 7.89
N ILE A 75 0.36 -20.62 8.73
CA ILE A 75 1.56 -21.36 8.29
C ILE A 75 1.15 -22.65 7.58
N GLU A 76 0.18 -23.39 8.13
CA GLU A 76 -0.35 -24.60 7.53
C GLU A 76 -0.94 -24.34 6.14
N LYS A 77 -1.77 -23.30 6.01
CA LYS A 77 -2.33 -22.89 4.71
C LYS A 77 -1.23 -22.50 3.73
N ALA A 78 -0.26 -21.71 4.15
CA ALA A 78 0.85 -21.28 3.31
C ALA A 78 1.67 -22.47 2.80
N LEU A 79 2.07 -23.38 3.68
CA LEU A 79 2.81 -24.59 3.31
C LEU A 79 2.01 -25.55 2.40
N THR A 80 0.70 -25.58 2.58
CA THR A 80 -0.19 -26.39 1.73
C THR A 80 -0.37 -25.77 0.33
N TYR A 81 -0.51 -24.46 0.27
CA TYR A 81 -0.78 -23.73 -0.97
C TYR A 81 0.49 -23.46 -1.81
N PHE A 82 1.65 -23.36 -1.17
CA PHE A 82 2.92 -23.01 -1.80
C PHE A 82 3.25 -23.76 -3.10
N PRO A 83 3.04 -25.09 -3.21
CA PRO A 83 3.31 -25.79 -4.48
C PRO A 83 2.54 -25.25 -5.67
N SER A 84 1.36 -24.66 -5.46
CA SER A 84 0.53 -24.12 -6.54
C SER A 84 1.02 -22.76 -7.09
N ILE A 85 1.74 -21.99 -6.28
CA ILE A 85 2.29 -20.69 -6.67
C ILE A 85 3.80 -20.72 -6.91
N ARG A 86 4.46 -21.86 -6.68
CA ARG A 86 5.91 -21.96 -6.65
C ARG A 86 6.58 -21.40 -7.90
N SER A 87 6.09 -21.76 -9.10
CA SER A 87 6.72 -21.35 -10.36
C SER A 87 6.74 -19.82 -10.55
N THR A 88 5.74 -19.11 -10.02
CA THR A 88 5.66 -17.65 -10.04
C THR A 88 6.40 -17.04 -8.85
N TYR A 89 6.34 -17.68 -7.69
CA TYR A 89 7.05 -17.27 -6.48
C TYR A 89 8.57 -17.23 -6.69
N ASP A 90 9.15 -18.25 -7.33
CA ASP A 90 10.58 -18.34 -7.65
C ASP A 90 11.06 -17.21 -8.57
N GLN A 91 10.13 -16.51 -9.24
CA GLN A 91 10.45 -15.38 -10.10
C GLN A 91 10.40 -14.03 -9.37
N VAL A 92 9.76 -13.95 -8.20
CA VAL A 92 9.57 -12.68 -7.48
C VAL A 92 10.90 -12.19 -6.91
N GLU A 93 11.61 -13.02 -6.15
CA GLU A 93 12.84 -12.62 -5.46
C GLU A 93 13.92 -12.09 -6.40
N PRO A 94 14.21 -12.71 -7.57
CA PRO A 94 15.19 -12.19 -8.50
C PRO A 94 14.83 -10.84 -9.15
N LYS A 95 13.51 -10.59 -9.38
CA LYS A 95 13.02 -9.39 -10.07
C LYS A 95 12.78 -8.22 -9.13
N PHE A 96 12.49 -8.49 -7.87
CA PHE A 96 12.05 -7.48 -6.92
C PHE A 96 13.07 -6.37 -6.65
N PRO A 97 14.39 -6.64 -6.48
CA PRO A 97 15.38 -5.58 -6.25
C PRO A 97 15.44 -4.53 -7.36
N GLU A 98 15.38 -4.97 -8.62
CA GLU A 98 15.37 -4.07 -9.78
C GLU A 98 14.07 -3.25 -9.82
N ALA A 99 12.92 -3.89 -9.62
CA ALA A 99 11.63 -3.20 -9.57
C ALA A 99 11.59 -2.15 -8.45
N LEU A 100 12.11 -2.49 -7.26
CA LEU A 100 12.24 -1.57 -6.13
C LEU A 100 13.15 -0.38 -6.45
N ALA A 101 14.30 -0.62 -7.07
CA ALA A 101 15.24 0.44 -7.44
C ALA A 101 14.64 1.39 -8.48
N ASN A 102 13.93 0.87 -9.47
CA ASN A 102 13.24 1.66 -10.49
C ASN A 102 12.10 2.49 -9.87
N ALA A 103 11.25 1.88 -9.04
CA ALA A 103 10.19 2.58 -8.32
C ALA A 103 10.75 3.70 -7.42
N MET A 104 11.82 3.44 -6.68
CA MET A 104 12.50 4.44 -5.85
C MET A 104 13.01 5.63 -6.66
N LYS A 105 13.58 5.37 -7.83
CA LYS A 105 14.11 6.41 -8.72
C LYS A 105 12.96 7.33 -9.19
N GLU A 106 11.90 6.76 -9.72
CA GLU A 106 10.73 7.51 -10.20
C GLU A 106 10.07 8.28 -9.04
N PHE A 107 9.91 7.62 -7.90
CA PHE A 107 9.31 8.23 -6.72
C PHE A 107 10.11 9.45 -6.24
N ARG A 108 11.43 9.35 -6.16
CA ARG A 108 12.31 10.49 -5.81
C ARG A 108 12.30 11.61 -6.85
N GLY A 109 11.98 11.33 -8.10
CA GLY A 109 11.74 12.36 -9.11
C GLY A 109 10.57 13.28 -8.75
N ALA A 110 9.51 12.75 -8.17
CA ALA A 110 8.32 13.49 -7.72
C ALA A 110 8.45 14.02 -6.28
N PHE A 111 9.14 13.27 -5.41
CA PHE A 111 9.35 13.56 -3.99
C PHE A 111 10.86 13.59 -3.67
N PRO A 112 11.59 14.68 -4.01
CA PRO A 112 13.05 14.72 -3.88
C PRO A 112 13.58 14.50 -2.46
N ASP A 113 12.79 14.90 -1.44
CA ASP A 113 13.13 14.75 -0.03
C ASP A 113 12.77 13.37 0.55
N PHE A 114 12.23 12.46 -0.29
CA PHE A 114 11.84 11.13 0.15
C PHE A 114 13.08 10.29 0.50
N THR A 115 13.13 9.88 1.75
CA THR A 115 14.15 8.97 2.26
C THR A 115 13.50 8.04 3.28
N PRO A 116 13.18 6.80 2.92
CA PRO A 116 12.60 5.86 3.88
C PRO A 116 13.59 5.58 5.00
N GLN A 117 13.14 5.75 6.25
CA GLN A 117 13.96 5.57 7.47
C GLN A 117 13.76 4.16 8.06
N MET A 118 13.33 3.22 7.25
CA MET A 118 13.00 1.87 7.70
C MET A 118 13.55 0.82 6.74
N PRO A 119 13.87 -0.40 7.22
CA PRO A 119 14.22 -1.50 6.36
C PRO A 119 13.02 -1.99 5.53
N ILE A 120 13.32 -2.50 4.34
CA ILE A 120 12.36 -3.09 3.41
C ILE A 120 12.65 -4.59 3.33
N TYR A 121 11.63 -5.40 3.59
CA TYR A 121 11.74 -6.85 3.58
C TYR A 121 10.79 -7.48 2.57
N LEU A 122 11.30 -8.42 1.78
CA LEU A 122 10.50 -9.34 0.99
C LEU A 122 10.35 -10.63 1.78
N ILE A 123 9.12 -11.01 2.11
CA ILE A 123 8.79 -12.16 2.94
C ILE A 123 7.74 -13.02 2.27
N HIS A 124 7.55 -14.25 2.73
CA HIS A 124 6.28 -14.93 2.51
C HIS A 124 5.28 -14.42 3.54
N SER A 125 4.24 -13.71 3.13
CA SER A 125 3.33 -13.00 4.05
C SER A 125 2.34 -13.90 4.78
N LEU A 126 2.31 -15.20 4.48
CA LEU A 126 1.32 -16.17 4.94
C LEU A 126 -0.12 -15.80 4.51
N GLY A 127 -0.27 -15.24 3.31
CA GLY A 127 -1.55 -14.84 2.74
C GLY A 127 -2.17 -13.62 3.44
N THR A 128 -1.36 -12.71 3.98
CA THR A 128 -1.90 -11.60 4.79
C THR A 128 -1.78 -10.23 4.15
N ARG A 129 -0.81 -10.04 3.26
CA ARG A 129 -0.55 -8.76 2.60
C ARG A 129 0.35 -8.91 1.38
N ASP A 130 0.15 -8.08 0.39
CA ASP A 130 1.06 -7.85 -0.73
C ASP A 130 2.11 -6.79 -0.39
N GLY A 131 1.72 -5.68 0.25
CA GLY A 131 2.59 -4.62 0.74
C GLY A 131 2.09 -3.99 2.04
N GLY A 132 2.91 -3.14 2.66
CA GLY A 132 2.52 -2.34 3.82
C GLY A 132 3.57 -2.25 4.92
N THR A 133 3.39 -1.27 5.80
CA THR A 133 4.24 -1.09 6.97
C THR A 133 3.75 -1.90 8.16
N ASP A 134 4.69 -2.36 9.01
CA ASP A 134 4.39 -3.08 10.24
C ASP A 134 5.44 -2.78 11.33
N GLN A 135 5.17 -3.27 12.55
CA GLN A 135 6.11 -3.24 13.67
C GLN A 135 6.72 -4.63 13.87
N VAL A 136 8.01 -4.76 13.64
CA VAL A 136 8.75 -6.01 13.88
C VAL A 136 9.85 -5.75 14.88
N ALA A 137 9.82 -6.46 16.02
CA ALA A 137 10.74 -6.26 17.13
C ALA A 137 10.84 -4.78 17.59
N GLY A 138 9.71 -4.07 17.64
CA GLY A 138 9.65 -2.65 18.04
C GLY A 138 10.18 -1.65 17.01
N ARG A 139 10.46 -2.09 15.77
CA ARG A 139 10.93 -1.23 14.68
C ARG A 139 9.90 -1.18 13.56
N LYS A 140 9.60 0.01 13.05
CA LYS A 140 8.79 0.17 11.84
C LYS A 140 9.57 -0.40 10.65
N VAL A 141 8.92 -1.25 9.87
CA VAL A 141 9.48 -1.91 8.68
C VAL A 141 8.47 -1.83 7.54
N MET A 142 8.95 -1.87 6.30
CA MET A 142 8.14 -2.09 5.11
C MET A 142 8.22 -3.56 4.73
N LEU A 143 7.09 -4.21 4.59
CA LEU A 143 6.98 -5.63 4.22
C LEU A 143 6.33 -5.76 2.85
N PHE A 144 6.90 -6.61 2.01
CA PHE A 144 6.32 -7.06 0.75
C PHE A 144 6.12 -8.58 0.80
N GLY A 145 4.92 -9.03 0.45
CA GLY A 145 4.55 -10.44 0.47
C GLY A 145 4.83 -11.12 -0.87
N ALA A 146 5.91 -11.90 -0.94
CA ALA A 146 6.28 -12.61 -2.15
C ALA A 146 5.20 -13.58 -2.64
N ASP A 147 4.45 -14.17 -1.72
CA ASP A 147 3.31 -15.06 -1.99
C ASP A 147 2.13 -14.32 -2.65
N GLU A 148 1.77 -13.16 -2.15
CA GLU A 148 0.70 -12.34 -2.71
C GLU A 148 1.15 -11.71 -4.04
N ILE A 149 2.42 -11.27 -4.13
CA ILE A 149 2.99 -10.80 -5.40
C ILE A 149 2.99 -11.92 -6.45
N ALA A 150 3.41 -13.14 -6.09
CA ALA A 150 3.40 -14.28 -6.98
C ALA A 150 2.01 -14.66 -7.47
N GLN A 151 0.99 -14.43 -6.64
CA GLN A 151 -0.40 -14.76 -6.96
C GLN A 151 -1.09 -13.68 -7.79
N PHE A 152 -0.81 -12.40 -7.53
CA PHE A 152 -1.63 -11.29 -8.03
C PHE A 152 -0.89 -10.29 -8.91
N HIS A 153 0.46 -10.22 -8.86
CA HIS A 153 1.24 -9.19 -9.56
C HIS A 153 2.35 -9.76 -10.48
N TRP A 154 2.48 -11.06 -10.60
CA TRP A 154 3.67 -11.70 -11.19
C TRP A 154 3.85 -11.50 -12.70
N ASP A 155 2.77 -11.29 -13.44
CA ASP A 155 2.71 -11.22 -14.91
C ASP A 155 2.94 -9.82 -15.48
N GLU A 156 3.02 -8.81 -14.62
CA GLU A 156 3.17 -7.42 -15.00
C GLU A 156 4.34 -6.74 -14.25
N SER A 157 4.61 -5.49 -14.58
CA SER A 157 5.59 -4.68 -13.84
C SER A 157 5.12 -4.43 -12.41
N LEU A 158 6.00 -4.67 -11.43
CA LEU A 158 5.75 -4.38 -10.02
C LEU A 158 5.87 -2.88 -9.68
N GLN A 159 6.36 -2.06 -10.60
CA GLN A 159 6.67 -0.65 -10.33
C GLN A 159 5.46 0.15 -9.85
N PRO A 160 4.26 0.08 -10.47
CA PRO A 160 3.07 0.80 -9.98
C PRO A 160 2.69 0.42 -8.55
N PHE A 161 2.71 -0.87 -8.24
CA PHE A 161 2.44 -1.39 -6.90
C PHE A 161 3.47 -0.88 -5.87
N ILE A 162 4.76 -0.95 -6.18
CA ILE A 162 5.80 -0.46 -5.26
C ILE A 162 5.69 1.05 -5.08
N VAL A 163 5.41 1.83 -6.12
CA VAL A 163 5.17 3.28 -6.03
C VAL A 163 4.00 3.60 -5.10
N HIS A 164 2.90 2.84 -5.20
CA HIS A 164 1.75 2.96 -4.30
C HIS A 164 2.17 2.80 -2.83
N GLU A 165 2.94 1.75 -2.53
CA GLU A 165 3.39 1.47 -1.17
C GLU A 165 4.42 2.49 -0.65
N LEU A 166 5.32 2.99 -1.52
CA LEU A 166 6.24 4.07 -1.17
C LEU A 166 5.49 5.36 -0.84
N PHE A 167 4.37 5.62 -1.52
CA PHE A 167 3.56 6.79 -1.24
C PHE A 167 2.94 6.73 0.17
N HIS A 168 2.50 5.59 0.64
CA HIS A 168 2.03 5.46 2.03
C HIS A 168 3.12 5.85 3.05
N ILE A 169 4.39 5.53 2.78
CA ILE A 169 5.49 5.92 3.65
C ILE A 169 5.67 7.45 3.65
N GLU A 170 5.66 8.09 2.48
CA GLU A 170 5.81 9.55 2.37
C GLU A 170 4.62 10.26 3.00
N HIS A 171 3.41 9.90 2.60
CA HIS A 171 2.18 10.53 3.06
C HIS A 171 1.99 10.42 4.59
N SER A 172 2.45 9.33 5.21
CA SER A 172 2.39 9.15 6.68
C SER A 172 3.21 10.18 7.47
N ARG A 173 4.04 10.98 6.81
CA ARG A 173 4.77 12.10 7.44
C ARG A 173 3.87 13.31 7.71
N HIS A 174 2.79 13.42 6.98
CA HIS A 174 1.87 14.57 6.99
C HIS A 174 0.46 14.18 7.42
N PHE A 175 0.04 12.97 7.06
CA PHE A 175 -1.30 12.47 7.29
C PHE A 175 -1.28 11.36 8.35
N ALA A 176 -2.00 11.58 9.45
CA ALA A 176 -2.11 10.61 10.53
C ALA A 176 -3.18 9.54 10.20
N ASP A 177 -2.98 8.32 10.68
CA ASP A 177 -3.98 7.28 10.59
C ASP A 177 -5.27 7.72 11.29
N CYS A 178 -6.41 7.45 10.68
CA CYS A 178 -7.71 7.66 11.27
C CYS A 178 -8.69 6.54 10.91
N ASP A 179 -9.73 6.39 11.70
CA ASP A 179 -10.69 5.30 11.64
C ASP A 179 -11.96 5.62 10.83
N GLN A 180 -11.93 6.70 10.06
CA GLN A 180 -13.06 7.11 9.22
C GLN A 180 -12.90 6.63 7.77
N LEU A 181 -14.02 6.30 7.12
CA LEU A 181 -14.02 5.80 5.74
C LEU A 181 -13.34 6.77 4.76
N TRP A 182 -13.53 8.09 4.93
CA TRP A 182 -12.87 9.08 4.08
C TRP A 182 -11.34 9.05 4.17
N CYS A 183 -10.78 8.65 5.32
CA CYS A 183 -9.33 8.50 5.45
C CYS A 183 -8.81 7.41 4.53
N SER A 184 -9.45 6.23 4.55
CA SER A 184 -9.11 5.15 3.63
C SER A 184 -9.32 5.59 2.17
N LEU A 185 -10.43 6.28 1.87
CA LEU A 185 -10.69 6.81 0.53
C LEU A 185 -9.59 7.76 0.06
N TRP A 186 -9.10 8.63 0.94
CA TRP A 186 -8.04 9.57 0.61
C TRP A 186 -6.68 8.90 0.49
N GLN A 187 -6.27 8.10 1.48
CA GLN A 187 -4.95 7.44 1.52
C GLN A 187 -4.76 6.49 0.35
N GLU A 188 -5.70 5.56 0.15
CA GLU A 188 -5.63 4.58 -0.93
C GLU A 188 -5.83 5.23 -2.30
N GLY A 189 -6.74 6.20 -2.36
CA GLY A 189 -7.00 6.94 -3.58
C GLY A 189 -5.80 7.76 -4.04
N LEU A 190 -5.15 8.47 -3.13
CA LEU A 190 -3.98 9.29 -3.46
C LEU A 190 -2.75 8.44 -3.77
N ALA A 191 -2.57 7.30 -3.08
CA ALA A 191 -1.51 6.34 -3.39
C ALA A 191 -1.70 5.74 -4.80
N THR A 192 -2.93 5.33 -5.14
CA THR A 192 -3.27 4.82 -6.48
C THR A 192 -3.12 5.90 -7.55
N TYR A 193 -3.51 7.15 -7.24
CA TYR A 193 -3.32 8.28 -8.15
C TYR A 193 -1.83 8.57 -8.37
N THR A 194 -1.01 8.55 -7.31
CA THR A 194 0.44 8.72 -7.42
C THR A 194 1.05 7.65 -8.31
N ALA A 195 0.67 6.40 -8.10
CA ALA A 195 1.10 5.30 -8.98
C ALA A 195 0.72 5.58 -10.44
N SER A 196 -0.52 6.02 -10.71
CA SER A 196 -0.96 6.32 -12.08
C SER A 196 -0.22 7.49 -12.74
N VAL A 197 0.23 8.47 -11.97
CA VAL A 197 1.00 9.63 -12.48
C VAL A 197 2.45 9.26 -12.75
N LEU A 198 3.07 8.48 -11.85
CA LEU A 198 4.49 8.12 -11.97
C LEU A 198 4.72 6.90 -12.88
N THR A 199 3.67 6.14 -13.19
CA THR A 199 3.72 5.00 -14.10
C THR A 199 2.55 5.10 -15.10
N PRO A 200 2.60 6.05 -16.06
CA PRO A 200 1.46 6.39 -16.92
C PRO A 200 1.01 5.26 -17.85
N ASP A 201 1.87 4.29 -18.11
CA ASP A 201 1.58 3.12 -18.94
C ASP A 201 1.02 1.93 -18.12
N ALA A 202 0.79 2.13 -16.81
CA ALA A 202 0.26 1.07 -15.95
C ALA A 202 -1.17 0.70 -16.34
N SER A 203 -1.44 -0.60 -16.38
CA SER A 203 -2.78 -1.14 -16.60
C SER A 203 -3.72 -0.88 -15.39
N ASP A 204 -5.02 -1.01 -15.63
CA ASP A 204 -6.00 -0.96 -14.53
C ASP A 204 -5.73 -2.05 -13.48
N HIS A 205 -5.26 -3.23 -13.91
CA HIS A 205 -4.85 -4.31 -13.01
C HIS A 205 -3.70 -3.89 -12.08
N GLN A 206 -2.65 -3.29 -12.65
CA GLN A 206 -1.49 -2.83 -11.87
C GLN A 206 -1.82 -1.72 -10.88
N LEU A 207 -2.80 -0.87 -11.21
CA LEU A 207 -3.20 0.26 -10.36
C LEU A 207 -4.18 -0.12 -9.26
N THR A 208 -5.09 -1.07 -9.51
CA THR A 208 -6.20 -1.38 -8.59
C THR A 208 -6.25 -2.85 -8.17
N LEU A 209 -5.35 -3.69 -8.70
CA LEU A 209 -5.33 -5.14 -8.49
C LEU A 209 -6.70 -5.77 -8.83
N ASP A 210 -7.02 -5.83 -10.10
CA ASP A 210 -8.32 -6.22 -10.70
C ASP A 210 -8.65 -7.72 -10.53
N VAL A 211 -8.45 -8.28 -9.35
CA VAL A 211 -8.77 -9.69 -9.06
C VAL A 211 -9.77 -9.79 -7.90
N PRO A 212 -10.71 -10.73 -7.99
CA PRO A 212 -11.01 -11.63 -9.12
C PRO A 212 -11.82 -10.98 -10.26
N HIS A 213 -12.12 -9.69 -10.16
CA HIS A 213 -12.97 -8.95 -11.09
C HIS A 213 -12.38 -7.61 -11.46
N PRO A 214 -12.59 -7.09 -12.69
CA PRO A 214 -12.11 -5.79 -13.13
C PRO A 214 -12.82 -4.66 -12.36
N ILE A 215 -12.10 -4.09 -11.38
CA ILE A 215 -12.63 -3.11 -10.43
C ILE A 215 -13.17 -1.87 -11.16
N ARG A 216 -12.39 -1.31 -12.08
CA ARG A 216 -12.79 -0.11 -12.82
C ARG A 216 -14.05 -0.34 -13.63
N ARG A 217 -14.08 -1.37 -14.48
CA ARG A 217 -15.24 -1.67 -15.34
C ARG A 217 -16.51 -1.86 -14.52
N ASP A 218 -16.43 -2.65 -13.45
CA ASP A 218 -17.60 -3.01 -12.66
C ASP A 218 -18.05 -1.85 -11.77
N ALA A 219 -17.11 -1.02 -11.27
CA ALA A 219 -17.43 0.21 -10.55
C ALA A 219 -18.03 1.28 -11.48
N ASP A 220 -17.54 1.44 -12.72
CA ASP A 220 -18.10 2.36 -13.71
C ASP A 220 -19.53 1.96 -14.09
N ALA A 221 -19.81 0.66 -14.24
CA ALA A 221 -21.17 0.16 -14.52
C ALA A 221 -22.17 0.49 -13.39
N HIS A 222 -21.68 0.71 -12.18
CA HIS A 222 -22.49 1.03 -11.00
C HIS A 222 -22.03 2.32 -10.31
N TRP A 223 -21.48 3.25 -11.09
CA TRP A 223 -20.84 4.48 -10.65
C TRP A 223 -21.66 5.29 -9.66
N GLY A 224 -22.94 5.53 -9.99
CA GLY A 224 -23.84 6.26 -9.11
C GLY A 224 -24.02 5.63 -7.73
N SER A 225 -24.18 4.30 -7.68
CA SER A 225 -24.29 3.56 -6.42
C SER A 225 -23.01 3.67 -5.59
N ALA A 226 -21.85 3.53 -6.23
CA ALA A 226 -20.56 3.61 -5.57
C ALA A 226 -20.31 5.01 -4.98
N LEU A 227 -20.52 6.08 -5.76
CA LEU A 227 -20.35 7.46 -5.30
C LEU A 227 -21.32 7.83 -4.18
N CYS A 228 -22.62 7.49 -4.33
CA CYS A 228 -23.60 7.80 -3.32
C CYS A 228 -23.30 7.07 -2.01
N TRP A 229 -22.93 5.81 -2.07
CA TRP A 229 -22.58 5.06 -0.88
C TRP A 229 -21.35 5.66 -0.18
N MET A 230 -20.29 5.98 -0.91
CA MET A 230 -19.10 6.65 -0.35
C MET A 230 -19.44 7.99 0.28
N ALA A 231 -20.33 8.78 -0.35
CA ALA A 231 -20.75 10.07 0.16
C ALA A 231 -21.58 9.94 1.46
N GLU A 232 -22.54 9.03 1.50
CA GLU A 232 -23.40 8.80 2.65
C GLU A 232 -22.65 8.30 3.88
N HIS A 233 -21.57 7.50 3.67
CA HIS A 233 -20.75 6.89 4.72
C HIS A 233 -19.41 7.60 4.91
N PHE A 234 -19.22 8.77 4.32
CA PHE A 234 -17.93 9.49 4.26
C PHE A 234 -17.24 9.59 5.63
N ASP A 235 -17.97 9.94 6.68
CA ASP A 235 -17.46 10.08 8.06
C ASP A 235 -17.67 8.83 8.92
N SER A 236 -18.07 7.71 8.34
CA SER A 236 -18.32 6.48 9.10
C SER A 236 -17.04 5.93 9.72
N THR A 237 -17.14 5.53 10.99
CA THR A 237 -16.11 4.79 11.74
C THR A 237 -16.44 3.30 11.88
N ASN A 238 -17.48 2.82 11.17
CA ASN A 238 -17.89 1.43 11.21
C ASN A 238 -16.88 0.54 10.43
N PRO A 239 -16.16 -0.38 11.10
CA PRO A 239 -15.16 -1.22 10.42
C PRO A 239 -15.74 -2.07 9.29
N SER A 240 -17.01 -2.47 9.38
CA SER A 240 -17.67 -3.24 8.32
C SER A 240 -17.90 -2.42 7.06
N GLU A 241 -18.18 -1.13 7.20
CA GLU A 241 -18.33 -0.22 6.06
C GLU A 241 -16.98 0.11 5.43
N ILE A 242 -15.94 0.34 6.24
CA ILE A 242 -14.57 0.51 5.74
C ILE A 242 -14.12 -0.74 4.98
N SER A 243 -14.35 -1.93 5.56
CA SER A 243 -14.04 -3.21 4.90
C SER A 243 -14.81 -3.39 3.60
N ALA A 244 -16.07 -2.96 3.53
CA ALA A 244 -16.87 -3.04 2.30
C ALA A 244 -16.24 -2.25 1.14
N GLY A 245 -15.60 -1.12 1.41
CA GLY A 245 -14.93 -0.30 0.40
C GLY A 245 -13.55 -0.79 -0.01
N PHE A 246 -12.77 -1.32 0.96
CA PHE A 246 -11.32 -1.43 0.81
C PHE A 246 -10.74 -2.84 1.02
N THR A 247 -11.51 -3.79 1.54
CA THR A 247 -11.00 -5.15 1.77
C THR A 247 -11.23 -6.06 0.56
N GLY A 248 -10.23 -6.86 0.22
CA GLY A 248 -10.33 -7.91 -0.80
C GLY A 248 -11.17 -9.10 -0.34
N GLY A 249 -11.45 -10.03 -1.25
CA GLY A 249 -12.16 -11.28 -0.97
C GLY A 249 -13.68 -11.18 -1.17
N PRO A 250 -14.52 -11.29 -0.12
CA PRO A 250 -15.98 -11.27 -0.26
C PRO A 250 -16.50 -9.98 -0.90
N LYS A 251 -17.68 -10.06 -1.54
CA LYS A 251 -18.34 -8.87 -2.08
C LYS A 251 -18.64 -7.84 -0.99
N PRO A 252 -18.61 -6.53 -1.31
CA PRO A 252 -18.84 -5.44 -0.35
C PRO A 252 -20.10 -5.58 0.50
N ALA A 253 -21.20 -6.02 -0.10
CA ALA A 253 -22.47 -6.24 0.60
C ALA A 253 -22.38 -7.30 1.73
N THR A 254 -21.40 -8.20 1.68
CA THR A 254 -21.17 -9.20 2.74
C THR A 254 -20.65 -8.57 4.02
N TYR A 255 -19.87 -7.49 3.91
CA TYR A 255 -19.33 -6.78 5.07
C TYR A 255 -20.35 -5.83 5.69
N SER A 256 -21.01 -5.01 4.88
CA SER A 256 -21.88 -3.92 5.36
C SER A 256 -23.34 -4.34 5.52
N GLY A 257 -23.77 -5.44 4.87
CA GLY A 257 -25.18 -5.79 4.75
C GLY A 257 -25.97 -4.88 3.78
N ASP A 258 -25.35 -3.88 3.16
CA ASP A 258 -26.01 -2.97 2.23
C ASP A 258 -26.16 -3.59 0.84
N ARG A 259 -27.42 -3.89 0.47
CA ARG A 259 -27.72 -4.54 -0.82
C ARG A 259 -27.37 -3.71 -2.03
N ARG A 260 -27.22 -2.39 -1.89
CA ARG A 260 -26.78 -1.50 -3.00
C ARG A 260 -25.36 -1.82 -3.46
N LEU A 261 -24.55 -2.40 -2.57
CA LEU A 261 -23.18 -2.80 -2.86
C LEU A 261 -23.06 -4.20 -3.51
N ALA A 262 -24.16 -4.94 -3.64
CA ALA A 262 -24.12 -6.29 -4.20
C ALA A 262 -23.54 -6.37 -5.63
N PRO A 263 -23.76 -5.39 -6.54
CA PRO A 263 -23.16 -5.40 -7.87
C PRO A 263 -21.72 -4.89 -7.91
N LEU A 264 -21.25 -4.20 -6.86
CA LEU A 264 -19.91 -3.62 -6.83
C LEU A 264 -18.83 -4.70 -6.61
N PRO A 265 -17.65 -4.52 -7.21
CA PRO A 265 -16.51 -5.39 -6.95
C PRO A 265 -15.94 -5.14 -5.55
N SER A 266 -15.25 -6.12 -4.97
CA SER A 266 -14.43 -5.89 -3.77
C SER A 266 -13.37 -4.82 -4.06
N ARG A 267 -12.98 -4.06 -3.03
CA ARG A 267 -11.97 -3.00 -3.15
C ARG A 267 -12.36 -1.83 -4.08
N PHE A 268 -13.63 -1.67 -4.43
CA PHE A 268 -14.06 -0.57 -5.31
C PHE A 268 -13.66 0.81 -4.80
N GLY A 269 -13.42 0.95 -3.50
CA GLY A 269 -12.94 2.18 -2.86
C GLY A 269 -11.61 2.69 -3.40
N TYR A 270 -10.71 1.80 -3.84
CA TYR A 270 -9.46 2.18 -4.50
C TYR A 270 -9.70 2.96 -5.77
N TYR A 271 -10.62 2.48 -6.62
CA TYR A 271 -10.96 3.18 -7.86
C TYR A 271 -11.73 4.49 -7.60
N ILE A 272 -12.68 4.50 -6.68
CA ILE A 272 -13.37 5.74 -6.30
C ILE A 272 -12.38 6.75 -5.73
N GLY A 273 -11.47 6.31 -4.87
CA GLY A 273 -10.40 7.13 -4.29
C GLY A 273 -9.45 7.70 -5.35
N LEU A 274 -9.02 6.88 -6.32
CA LEU A 274 -8.26 7.34 -7.48
C LEU A 274 -8.99 8.49 -8.21
N ARG A 275 -10.30 8.37 -8.45
CA ARG A 275 -11.08 9.40 -9.13
C ARG A 275 -11.24 10.66 -8.28
N VAL A 276 -11.38 10.51 -6.95
CA VAL A 276 -11.41 11.64 -5.99
C VAL A 276 -10.06 12.37 -5.98
N ALA A 277 -8.95 11.65 -5.89
CA ALA A 277 -7.61 12.22 -5.93
C ALA A 277 -7.32 12.93 -7.26
N ALA A 278 -7.68 12.31 -8.39
CA ALA A 278 -7.55 12.91 -9.72
C ALA A 278 -8.41 14.19 -9.88
N GLN A 279 -9.60 14.23 -9.27
CA GLN A 279 -10.44 15.43 -9.25
C GLN A 279 -9.80 16.54 -8.42
N ALA A 280 -9.24 16.23 -7.24
CA ALA A 280 -8.53 17.18 -6.40
C ALA A 280 -7.26 17.72 -7.08
N ALA A 281 -6.58 16.90 -7.86
CA ALA A 281 -5.36 17.24 -8.59
C ALA A 281 -5.59 18.24 -9.74
N LYS A 282 -6.82 18.52 -10.13
CA LYS A 282 -7.10 19.62 -11.08
C LYS A 282 -6.77 21.00 -10.52
N ALA A 283 -6.75 21.16 -9.21
CA ALA A 283 -6.51 22.43 -8.53
C ALA A 283 -5.23 22.46 -7.68
N ARG A 284 -4.55 21.31 -7.53
CA ARG A 284 -3.35 21.15 -6.69
C ARG A 284 -2.37 20.19 -7.33
N SER A 285 -1.09 20.44 -7.17
CA SER A 285 -0.04 19.50 -7.54
C SER A 285 -0.05 18.26 -6.61
N LEU A 286 0.57 17.17 -7.06
CA LEU A 286 0.72 15.96 -6.26
C LEU A 286 1.42 16.23 -4.93
N SER A 287 2.48 17.03 -4.93
CA SER A 287 3.21 17.41 -3.72
C SER A 287 2.38 18.25 -2.75
N GLU A 288 1.46 19.10 -3.26
CA GLU A 288 0.54 19.85 -2.40
C GLU A 288 -0.53 18.94 -1.78
N LEU A 289 -1.01 17.94 -2.53
CA LEU A 289 -1.97 16.95 -2.02
C LEU A 289 -1.33 16.04 -0.95
N ASP A 290 -0.10 15.61 -1.17
CA ASP A 290 0.67 14.80 -0.22
C ASP A 290 0.86 15.48 1.13
N ARG A 291 1.13 16.80 1.14
CA ARG A 291 1.39 17.57 2.35
C ARG A 291 0.17 17.97 3.16
N LEU A 292 -1.02 17.61 2.73
CA LEU A 292 -2.24 17.89 3.50
C LEU A 292 -2.31 16.98 4.72
N ASP A 293 -2.41 17.59 5.90
CA ASP A 293 -2.82 16.86 7.09
C ASP A 293 -4.30 16.48 7.05
N ASN A 294 -4.75 15.68 8.00
CA ASN A 294 -6.14 15.21 8.03
C ASN A 294 -7.15 16.37 8.04
N GLN A 295 -6.85 17.47 8.73
CA GLN A 295 -7.76 18.61 8.83
C GLN A 295 -7.91 19.33 7.46
N ALA A 296 -6.82 19.47 6.72
CA ALA A 296 -6.81 20.09 5.42
C ALA A 296 -7.28 19.14 4.29
N ALA A 297 -6.96 17.85 4.39
CA ALA A 297 -7.31 16.84 3.39
C ALA A 297 -8.82 16.54 3.34
N ARG A 298 -9.48 16.42 4.51
CA ARG A 298 -10.92 16.10 4.58
C ARG A 298 -11.80 17.01 3.72
N PRO A 299 -11.74 18.36 3.81
CA PRO A 299 -12.56 19.24 2.96
C PRO A 299 -12.18 19.15 1.47
N VAL A 300 -10.94 18.82 1.13
CA VAL A 300 -10.49 18.61 -0.26
C VAL A 300 -11.11 17.33 -0.81
N ALA A 301 -11.02 16.21 -0.10
CA ALA A 301 -11.63 14.95 -0.47
C ALA A 301 -13.17 15.07 -0.61
N ALA A 302 -13.82 15.70 0.38
CA ALA A 302 -15.27 15.94 0.36
C ALA A 302 -15.72 16.78 -0.84
N ARG A 303 -14.97 17.85 -1.17
CA ARG A 303 -15.25 18.68 -2.35
C ARG A 303 -15.08 17.89 -3.63
N ALA A 304 -13.97 17.17 -3.78
CA ALA A 304 -13.71 16.39 -4.99
C ALA A 304 -14.79 15.32 -5.20
N LEU A 305 -15.23 14.64 -4.13
CA LEU A 305 -16.33 13.68 -4.19
C LEU A 305 -17.65 14.36 -4.59
N ALA A 306 -17.98 15.53 -4.02
CA ALA A 306 -19.17 16.29 -4.37
C ALA A 306 -19.17 16.76 -5.85
N GLU A 307 -18.02 17.18 -6.36
CA GLU A 307 -17.87 17.57 -7.76
C GLU A 307 -18.07 16.39 -8.72
N LEU A 308 -17.57 15.19 -8.35
CA LEU A 308 -17.83 13.95 -9.11
C LEU A 308 -19.33 13.60 -9.11
N MET A 309 -19.99 13.73 -7.97
CA MET A 309 -21.43 13.50 -7.85
C MET A 309 -22.22 14.49 -8.72
N GLN A 310 -21.87 15.78 -8.68
CA GLN A 310 -22.49 16.83 -9.48
C GLN A 310 -22.30 16.56 -10.97
N ALA A 311 -21.09 16.21 -11.40
CA ALA A 311 -20.81 15.87 -12.81
C ALA A 311 -21.59 14.64 -13.30
N SER A 312 -21.97 13.77 -12.36
CA SER A 312 -22.78 12.56 -12.62
C SER A 312 -24.28 12.79 -12.40
N HIS A 313 -24.73 14.02 -12.15
CA HIS A 313 -26.14 14.38 -11.89
C HIS A 313 -26.79 13.58 -10.74
N LEU A 314 -26.01 13.25 -9.70
CA LEU A 314 -26.49 12.49 -8.55
C LEU A 314 -27.06 13.41 -7.47
N SER A 315 -28.15 12.99 -6.80
CA SER A 315 -28.82 13.73 -5.75
C SER A 315 -28.48 13.26 -4.32
N CYS A 316 -27.62 12.26 -4.16
CA CYS A 316 -27.11 11.83 -2.85
C CYS A 316 -26.28 12.95 -2.19
N ARG A 317 -26.17 12.95 -0.84
CA ARG A 317 -25.53 14.04 -0.09
C ARG A 317 -24.45 13.50 0.82
N LEU A 318 -23.38 14.29 0.94
CA LEU A 318 -22.42 14.13 2.02
C LEU A 318 -23.09 14.48 3.36
N PRO A 319 -22.78 13.76 4.46
CA PRO A 319 -23.28 14.13 5.77
C PRO A 319 -22.85 15.55 6.14
N ALA A 320 -23.73 16.31 6.78
CA ALA A 320 -23.36 17.58 7.40
C ALA A 320 -22.29 17.31 8.47
N LYS A 321 -21.25 18.17 8.53
CA LYS A 321 -20.11 18.06 9.42
C LYS A 321 -20.57 17.68 10.85
N GLN A 322 -20.35 16.44 11.27
CA GLN A 322 -20.56 16.01 12.66
C GLN A 322 -19.21 15.97 13.36
N GLY A 323 -19.10 16.66 14.50
CA GLY A 323 -18.14 16.47 15.58
C GLY A 323 -16.64 16.50 15.25
N SER A 324 -15.88 16.74 16.28
CA SER A 324 -14.42 16.69 16.26
C SER A 324 -13.89 15.30 15.86
N ILE A 325 -13.03 15.27 14.88
CA ILE A 325 -12.29 14.06 14.46
C ILE A 325 -11.37 13.66 15.62
N THR A 326 -11.48 12.43 16.09
CA THR A 326 -10.53 11.88 17.05
C THR A 326 -9.32 11.36 16.27
N TYR A 327 -8.21 12.12 16.31
CA TYR A 327 -6.94 11.65 15.79
C TYR A 327 -6.26 10.78 16.84
N TYR A 328 -5.86 9.57 16.45
CA TYR A 328 -4.97 8.78 17.28
C TYR A 328 -3.55 9.36 17.16
N ALA A 329 -3.06 9.94 18.24
CA ALA A 329 -1.63 10.18 18.34
C ALA A 329 -0.90 8.82 18.19
N PRO A 330 0.23 8.76 17.46
CA PRO A 330 1.01 7.53 17.38
C PRO A 330 1.29 7.08 18.82
N ARG A 331 0.93 5.84 19.14
CA ARG A 331 1.27 5.25 20.44
C ARG A 331 2.78 5.31 20.55
N SER A 332 3.27 6.14 21.45
CA SER A 332 4.68 6.16 21.83
C SER A 332 5.08 4.76 22.25
N PRO A 333 6.33 4.33 21.89
CA PRO A 333 6.80 2.97 22.11
C PRO A 333 6.77 2.55 23.59
#